data_d248fbada78aef01e12ff1a8211ed0e6
#
_entry.id   d248fbada78aef01e12ff1a8211ed0e6
#
_cell.length_a   1.000
_cell.length_b   1.000
_cell.length_c   1.000
_cell.angle_alpha   90.00
_cell.angle_beta   90.00
_cell.angle_gamma   90.00
#
_symmetry.space_group_name_H-M   'P 1'
#
loop_
_entity.id
_entity.type
_entity.pdbx_description
1 polymer ?
#
loop_
_entity_poly.entity_id
_entity_poly.type
_entity_poly.pdbx_seq_one_letter_code
_entity_poly.pdbx_strand_id
1 'polypeptide(L)'
;MELIFGILLIALGASLPLFYKFWHKAVIRILASSYLKILGLFGIIIGGIFLYFGIPESPIYYQPWNYIVILIGILSIFRGLLFLFFSDWAKTIALDHFKKFMIFGTLFLFAIGTVLLLESAKDKTPFEPLVGCESNDEIQVVCGFKNPEDLVIIPDGSGLIVSEYGGQKPIQEEGVGKISLLNLKTLKKEKIDVLYGNNEWGDGKCLRNDSDQIGPHGIDLVKRKDGQYQLAVVSHLPDERIEMYKLFKEDQTWNLEWKGCVSTENKYYLNDENVTNTGSFYA
;
A
#
# COMPACT_ATOMS: atom_id res chain seq x y z
N MET A 1 14.90 -7.65 -8.35
CA MET A 1 15.29 -8.80 -7.48
C MET A 1 14.65 -10.10 -7.95
N GLU A 2 13.37 -10.10 -8.27
CA GLU A 2 12.59 -11.29 -8.71
C GLU A 2 13.24 -12.05 -9.88
N LEU A 3 13.71 -11.32 -10.90
CA LEU A 3 14.39 -11.92 -12.06
C LEU A 3 15.60 -12.79 -11.65
N ILE A 4 16.47 -12.23 -10.80
CA ILE A 4 17.70 -12.92 -10.36
C ILE A 4 17.33 -14.15 -9.54
N PHE A 5 16.41 -14.02 -8.58
CA PHE A 5 15.95 -15.14 -7.76
C PHE A 5 15.24 -16.20 -8.61
N GLY A 6 14.41 -15.81 -9.57
CA GLY A 6 13.76 -16.74 -10.49
C GLY A 6 14.76 -17.57 -11.28
N ILE A 7 15.76 -16.93 -11.86
CA ILE A 7 16.85 -17.61 -12.60
C ILE A 7 17.63 -18.58 -11.69
N LEU A 8 17.99 -18.12 -10.49
CA LEU A 8 18.74 -18.94 -9.53
C LEU A 8 17.95 -20.19 -9.09
N LEU A 9 16.64 -20.06 -8.84
CA LEU A 9 15.80 -21.19 -8.46
C LEU A 9 15.64 -22.19 -9.61
N ILE A 10 15.46 -21.72 -10.83
CA ILE A 10 15.40 -22.60 -12.01
C ILE A 10 16.73 -23.32 -12.21
N ALA A 11 17.86 -22.60 -12.12
CA ALA A 11 19.19 -23.20 -12.25
C ALA A 11 19.43 -24.26 -11.15
N LEU A 12 19.06 -23.97 -9.92
CA LEU A 12 19.13 -24.91 -8.81
C LEU A 12 18.23 -26.13 -9.07
N GLY A 13 16.98 -25.93 -9.48
CA GLY A 13 16.05 -26.99 -9.84
C GLY A 13 16.60 -27.89 -10.94
N ALA A 14 17.17 -27.31 -12.00
CA ALA A 14 17.84 -28.06 -13.09
C ALA A 14 19.06 -28.83 -12.59
N SER A 15 19.80 -28.29 -11.63
CA SER A 15 20.98 -28.98 -11.10
C SER A 15 20.66 -30.29 -10.38
N LEU A 16 19.45 -30.41 -9.79
CA LEU A 16 19.08 -31.60 -9.03
C LEU A 16 19.12 -32.90 -9.87
N PRO A 17 18.43 -32.99 -11.01
CA PRO A 17 18.52 -34.18 -11.85
C PRO A 17 19.86 -34.30 -12.61
N LEU A 18 20.44 -33.16 -13.06
CA LEU A 18 21.67 -33.15 -13.82
C LEU A 18 22.88 -33.67 -13.01
N PHE A 19 22.95 -33.29 -11.75
CA PHE A 19 24.02 -33.67 -10.82
C PHE A 19 23.51 -34.59 -9.70
N TYR A 20 22.62 -35.52 -10.04
CA TYR A 20 21.97 -36.44 -9.07
C TYR A 20 22.97 -37.12 -8.13
N LYS A 21 24.06 -37.72 -8.68
CA LYS A 21 25.08 -38.41 -7.87
C LYS A 21 25.77 -37.48 -6.86
N PHE A 22 26.01 -36.23 -7.26
CA PHE A 22 26.59 -35.22 -6.39
C PHE A 22 25.63 -34.89 -5.24
N TRP A 23 24.37 -34.55 -5.56
CA TRP A 23 23.36 -34.20 -4.57
C TRP A 23 23.06 -35.38 -3.64
N HIS A 24 22.97 -36.59 -4.16
CA HIS A 24 22.78 -37.80 -3.35
C HIS A 24 23.91 -37.96 -2.31
N LYS A 25 25.15 -37.86 -2.74
CA LYS A 25 26.32 -37.94 -1.86
C LYS A 25 26.36 -36.82 -0.83
N ALA A 26 26.02 -35.61 -1.24
CA ALA A 26 25.96 -34.43 -0.35
C ALA A 26 24.89 -34.59 0.73
N VAL A 27 23.68 -34.99 0.34
CA VAL A 27 22.57 -35.20 1.29
C VAL A 27 22.86 -36.32 2.28
N ILE A 28 23.37 -37.47 1.83
CA ILE A 28 23.81 -38.57 2.71
C ILE A 28 24.84 -38.06 3.72
N ARG A 29 25.83 -37.30 3.28
CA ARG A 29 26.87 -36.76 4.16
C ARG A 29 26.27 -35.80 5.21
N ILE A 30 25.33 -34.95 4.81
CA ILE A 30 24.64 -34.03 5.72
C ILE A 30 23.78 -34.82 6.74
N LEU A 31 22.98 -35.78 6.26
CA LEU A 31 22.12 -36.59 7.14
C LEU A 31 22.91 -37.48 8.11
N ALA A 32 24.11 -37.94 7.73
CA ALA A 32 24.98 -38.72 8.58
C ALA A 32 25.74 -37.87 9.60
N SER A 33 25.74 -36.54 9.45
CA SER A 33 26.52 -35.65 10.32
C SER A 33 25.86 -35.48 11.69
N SER A 34 26.69 -35.34 12.73
CA SER A 34 26.24 -34.96 14.08
C SER A 34 25.66 -33.54 14.15
N TYR A 35 25.89 -32.75 13.10
CA TYR A 35 25.41 -31.36 12.99
C TYR A 35 23.96 -31.22 12.50
N LEU A 36 23.25 -32.34 12.28
CA LEU A 36 21.87 -32.28 11.75
C LEU A 36 20.92 -31.44 12.64
N LYS A 37 21.06 -31.53 13.96
CA LYS A 37 20.28 -30.71 14.90
C LYS A 37 20.64 -29.23 14.80
N ILE A 38 21.92 -28.91 14.59
CA ILE A 38 22.37 -27.54 14.37
C ILE A 38 21.78 -26.98 13.07
N LEU A 39 21.76 -27.78 12.00
CA LEU A 39 21.12 -27.41 10.74
C LEU A 39 19.58 -27.23 10.91
N GLY A 40 18.97 -28.01 11.82
CA GLY A 40 17.59 -27.83 12.22
C GLY A 40 17.34 -26.46 12.86
N LEU A 41 18.18 -26.05 13.79
CA LEU A 41 18.13 -24.74 14.42
C LEU A 41 18.28 -23.60 13.41
N PHE A 42 19.27 -23.72 12.50
CA PHE A 42 19.45 -22.77 11.41
C PHE A 42 18.21 -22.69 10.51
N GLY A 43 17.58 -23.81 10.21
CA GLY A 43 16.33 -23.84 9.45
C GLY A 43 15.20 -23.06 10.10
N ILE A 44 15.07 -23.15 11.43
CA ILE A 44 14.06 -22.39 12.18
C ILE A 44 14.37 -20.89 12.15
N ILE A 45 15.62 -20.50 12.39
CA ILE A 45 16.05 -19.10 12.39
C ILE A 45 15.82 -18.48 10.99
N ILE A 46 16.26 -19.14 9.93
CA ILE A 46 16.10 -18.69 8.56
C ILE A 46 14.60 -18.61 8.22
N GLY A 47 13.82 -19.61 8.61
CA GLY A 47 12.38 -19.60 8.39
C GLY A 47 11.67 -18.45 9.12
N GLY A 48 12.08 -18.14 10.35
CA GLY A 48 11.61 -16.97 11.08
C GLY A 48 11.92 -15.65 10.39
N ILE A 49 13.13 -15.52 9.84
CA ILE A 49 13.54 -14.35 9.05
C ILE A 49 12.67 -14.20 7.80
N PHE A 50 12.42 -15.30 7.08
CA PHE A 50 11.54 -15.27 5.90
C PHE A 50 10.10 -14.90 6.25
N LEU A 51 9.57 -15.37 7.39
CA LEU A 51 8.24 -14.94 7.84
C LEU A 51 8.21 -13.46 8.19
N TYR A 52 9.23 -12.98 8.90
CA TYR A 52 9.31 -11.56 9.28
C TYR A 52 9.32 -10.62 8.04
N PHE A 53 10.13 -10.93 7.04
CA PHE A 53 10.19 -10.12 5.81
C PHE A 53 9.08 -10.45 4.79
N GLY A 54 8.45 -11.63 4.90
CA GLY A 54 7.38 -12.04 4.01
C GLY A 54 6.01 -11.48 4.38
N ILE A 55 5.79 -11.13 5.66
CA ILE A 55 4.53 -10.58 6.13
C ILE A 55 4.63 -9.05 6.09
N PRO A 56 3.93 -8.36 5.18
CA PRO A 56 3.94 -6.91 5.13
C PRO A 56 3.16 -6.32 6.32
N GLU A 57 3.49 -5.10 6.70
CA GLU A 57 2.85 -4.37 7.81
C GLU A 57 1.34 -4.15 7.57
N SER A 58 0.90 -4.09 6.33
CA SER A 58 -0.51 -3.94 5.95
C SER A 58 -0.92 -4.95 4.88
N PRO A 59 -2.15 -5.51 4.96
CA PRO A 59 -2.70 -6.41 3.94
C PRO A 59 -2.74 -5.82 2.52
N ILE A 60 -2.83 -4.50 2.40
CA ILE A 60 -2.87 -3.78 1.12
C ILE A 60 -1.57 -3.97 0.32
N TYR A 61 -0.45 -4.22 1.01
CA TYR A 61 0.87 -4.38 0.38
C TYR A 61 1.23 -5.82 0.03
N TYR A 62 0.27 -6.77 0.15
CA TYR A 62 0.53 -8.16 -0.24
C TYR A 62 0.75 -8.26 -1.75
N GLN A 63 1.96 -8.68 -2.11
CA GLN A 63 2.34 -9.04 -3.47
C GLN A 63 2.39 -10.58 -3.60
N PRO A 64 2.21 -11.15 -4.79
CA PRO A 64 2.27 -12.61 -4.98
C PRO A 64 3.54 -13.27 -4.43
N TRP A 65 4.68 -12.59 -4.47
CA TRP A 65 5.95 -13.07 -3.94
C TRP A 65 5.95 -13.21 -2.40
N ASN A 66 5.15 -12.41 -1.67
CA ASN A 66 5.04 -12.52 -0.21
C ASN A 66 4.57 -13.91 0.20
N TYR A 67 3.56 -14.46 -0.50
CA TYR A 67 3.06 -15.81 -0.24
C TYR A 67 4.13 -16.87 -0.46
N ILE A 68 4.98 -16.69 -1.47
CA ILE A 68 6.12 -17.59 -1.76
C ILE A 68 7.13 -17.54 -0.61
N VAL A 69 7.49 -16.34 -0.15
CA VAL A 69 8.44 -16.14 0.95
C VAL A 69 7.90 -16.72 2.26
N ILE A 70 6.62 -16.49 2.56
CA ILE A 70 5.93 -17.06 3.74
C ILE A 70 5.94 -18.59 3.66
N LEU A 71 5.60 -19.17 2.51
CA LEU A 71 5.60 -20.63 2.31
C LEU A 71 6.98 -21.22 2.54
N ILE A 72 8.04 -20.61 1.99
CA ILE A 72 9.44 -21.04 2.19
C ILE A 72 9.79 -20.94 3.68
N GLY A 73 9.37 -19.87 4.37
CA GLY A 73 9.59 -19.69 5.80
C GLY A 73 8.95 -20.81 6.63
N ILE A 74 7.68 -21.11 6.38
CA ILE A 74 6.94 -22.18 7.05
C ILE A 74 7.61 -23.54 6.81
N LEU A 75 7.94 -23.86 5.55
CA LEU A 75 8.60 -25.12 5.20
C LEU A 75 9.99 -25.25 5.84
N SER A 76 10.72 -24.15 5.94
CA SER A 76 12.05 -24.12 6.61
C SER A 76 11.93 -24.38 8.11
N ILE A 77 10.96 -23.78 8.79
CA ILE A 77 10.69 -24.03 10.21
C ILE A 77 10.26 -25.48 10.42
N PHE A 78 9.32 -25.96 9.63
CA PHE A 78 8.85 -27.34 9.74
C PHE A 78 9.97 -28.35 9.58
N ARG A 79 10.81 -28.19 8.54
CA ARG A 79 12.00 -29.02 8.34
C ARG A 79 12.98 -28.91 9.51
N GLY A 80 13.17 -27.69 10.03
CA GLY A 80 14.03 -27.46 11.19
C GLY A 80 13.58 -28.20 12.42
N LEU A 81 12.28 -28.17 12.73
CA LEU A 81 11.67 -28.91 13.83
C LEU A 81 11.81 -30.42 13.66
N LEU A 82 11.62 -30.94 12.44
CA LEU A 82 11.84 -32.37 12.14
C LEU A 82 13.28 -32.80 12.42
N PHE A 83 14.27 -32.00 12.05
CA PHE A 83 15.67 -32.30 12.30
C PHE A 83 16.06 -32.19 13.77
N LEU A 84 15.40 -31.32 14.55
CA LEU A 84 15.65 -31.20 15.99
C LEU A 84 15.05 -32.37 16.78
N PHE A 85 13.79 -32.69 16.55
CA PHE A 85 13.02 -33.58 17.41
C PHE A 85 12.88 -34.99 16.83
N PHE A 86 12.93 -35.17 15.52
CA PHE A 86 12.70 -36.42 14.81
C PHE A 86 13.84 -36.75 13.82
N SER A 87 15.08 -36.48 14.23
CA SER A 87 16.25 -36.61 13.35
C SER A 87 16.40 -37.98 12.70
N ASP A 88 16.19 -39.06 13.41
CA ASP A 88 16.37 -40.42 12.89
C ASP A 88 15.23 -40.81 11.94
N TRP A 89 14.01 -40.46 12.26
CA TRP A 89 12.87 -40.62 11.37
C TRP A 89 13.04 -39.79 10.07
N ALA A 90 13.47 -38.53 10.20
CA ALA A 90 13.72 -37.67 9.06
C ALA A 90 14.83 -38.21 8.16
N LYS A 91 15.90 -38.81 8.73
CA LYS A 91 16.95 -39.49 7.96
C LYS A 91 16.41 -40.67 7.16
N THR A 92 15.65 -41.55 7.83
CA THR A 92 15.07 -42.75 7.20
C THR A 92 14.18 -42.36 6.02
N ILE A 93 13.23 -41.45 6.22
CA ILE A 93 12.34 -40.99 5.15
C ILE A 93 13.11 -40.32 4.02
N ALA A 94 14.09 -39.47 4.35
CA ALA A 94 14.88 -38.77 3.32
C ALA A 94 15.71 -39.74 2.47
N LEU A 95 16.24 -40.82 3.05
CA LEU A 95 17.00 -41.84 2.33
C LEU A 95 16.09 -42.75 1.51
N ASP A 96 15.00 -43.24 2.10
CA ASP A 96 14.08 -44.16 1.42
C ASP A 96 13.36 -43.53 0.22
N HIS A 97 13.09 -42.23 0.33
CA HIS A 97 12.32 -41.48 -0.67
C HIS A 97 13.16 -40.46 -1.43
N PHE A 98 14.49 -40.54 -1.36
CA PHE A 98 15.41 -39.54 -1.92
C PHE A 98 15.07 -39.15 -3.37
N LYS A 99 14.85 -40.15 -4.23
CA LYS A 99 14.53 -39.93 -5.65
C LYS A 99 13.21 -39.14 -5.81
N LYS A 100 12.20 -39.46 -4.99
CA LYS A 100 10.91 -38.74 -5.01
C LYS A 100 11.08 -37.29 -4.55
N PHE A 101 11.85 -37.05 -3.48
CA PHE A 101 12.17 -35.72 -3.00
C PHE A 101 12.94 -34.88 -4.02
N MET A 102 13.88 -35.51 -4.76
CA MET A 102 14.61 -34.82 -5.82
C MET A 102 13.69 -34.39 -6.97
N ILE A 103 12.78 -35.26 -7.43
CA ILE A 103 11.81 -34.92 -8.47
C ILE A 103 10.87 -33.84 -7.99
N PHE A 104 10.30 -33.97 -6.79
CA PHE A 104 9.41 -32.96 -6.20
C PHE A 104 10.13 -31.62 -6.03
N GLY A 105 11.37 -31.63 -5.49
CA GLY A 105 12.18 -30.42 -5.33
C GLY A 105 12.48 -29.74 -6.66
N THR A 106 12.78 -30.51 -7.71
CA THR A 106 12.97 -29.99 -9.05
C THR A 106 11.71 -29.26 -9.53
N LEU A 107 10.57 -29.93 -9.51
CA LEU A 107 9.30 -29.36 -9.97
C LEU A 107 8.91 -28.12 -9.16
N PHE A 108 9.10 -28.16 -7.84
CA PHE A 108 8.81 -27.05 -6.94
C PHE A 108 9.67 -25.81 -7.22
N LEU A 109 10.99 -26.02 -7.40
CA LEU A 109 11.92 -24.92 -7.72
C LEU A 109 11.63 -24.32 -9.10
N PHE A 110 11.31 -25.15 -10.09
CA PHE A 110 10.90 -24.68 -11.42
C PHE A 110 9.59 -23.89 -11.34
N ALA A 111 8.59 -24.37 -10.62
CA ALA A 111 7.31 -23.68 -10.49
C ALA A 111 7.50 -22.29 -9.85
N ILE A 112 8.19 -22.21 -8.70
CA ILE A 112 8.45 -20.92 -8.04
C ILE A 112 9.31 -20.01 -8.90
N GLY A 113 10.39 -20.53 -9.48
CA GLY A 113 11.27 -19.76 -10.36
C GLY A 113 10.53 -19.19 -11.56
N THR A 114 9.64 -19.98 -12.18
CA THR A 114 8.80 -19.52 -13.30
C THR A 114 7.82 -18.42 -12.85
N VAL A 115 7.15 -18.56 -11.70
CA VAL A 115 6.26 -17.53 -11.16
C VAL A 115 7.03 -16.22 -10.96
N LEU A 116 8.23 -16.27 -10.36
CA LEU A 116 9.05 -15.07 -10.16
C LEU A 116 9.50 -14.43 -11.47
N LEU A 117 9.82 -15.24 -12.51
CA LEU A 117 10.14 -14.71 -13.83
C LEU A 117 8.92 -14.04 -14.48
N LEU A 118 7.75 -14.66 -14.40
CA LEU A 118 6.52 -14.08 -14.94
C LEU A 118 6.16 -12.77 -14.21
N GLU A 119 6.31 -12.71 -12.90
CA GLU A 119 6.11 -11.47 -12.13
C GLU A 119 7.14 -10.39 -12.50
N SER A 120 8.41 -10.79 -12.75
CA SER A 120 9.44 -9.83 -13.16
C SER A 120 9.24 -9.30 -14.58
N ALA A 121 8.53 -10.06 -15.43
CA ALA A 121 8.21 -9.67 -16.79
C ALA A 121 6.90 -8.87 -16.90
N LYS A 122 6.10 -8.83 -15.86
CA LYS A 122 4.96 -7.92 -15.83
C LYS A 122 5.51 -6.50 -15.90
N ASP A 123 4.95 -5.72 -16.82
CA ASP A 123 5.22 -4.29 -16.88
C ASP A 123 4.89 -3.68 -15.51
N LYS A 124 5.91 -3.63 -14.67
CA LYS A 124 5.95 -2.71 -13.56
C LYS A 124 6.29 -1.38 -14.20
N THR A 125 5.38 -0.89 -15.05
CA THR A 125 5.49 0.50 -15.42
C THR A 125 5.47 1.21 -14.08
N PRO A 126 6.61 1.74 -13.61
CA PRO A 126 6.52 2.82 -12.66
C PRO A 126 5.54 3.76 -13.34
N PHE A 127 4.64 4.34 -12.61
CA PHE A 127 3.96 5.52 -13.09
C PHE A 127 5.07 6.37 -13.71
N GLU A 128 5.23 6.28 -15.04
CA GLU A 128 6.05 7.26 -15.72
C GLU A 128 5.40 8.56 -15.33
N PRO A 129 6.10 9.44 -14.61
CA PRO A 129 5.54 10.74 -14.31
C PRO A 129 5.15 11.26 -15.68
N LEU A 130 3.89 11.68 -15.85
CA LEU A 130 3.42 12.29 -17.08
C LEU A 130 4.39 13.40 -17.40
N VAL A 131 5.36 13.08 -18.26
CA VAL A 131 6.41 14.00 -18.69
C VAL A 131 5.77 14.86 -19.76
N GLY A 132 5.23 15.97 -19.33
CA GLY A 132 4.51 16.89 -20.17
C GLY A 132 3.00 16.83 -19.93
N CYS A 133 2.41 17.99 -19.85
CA CYS A 133 0.97 18.17 -19.71
C CYS A 133 0.35 18.29 -21.11
N GLU A 134 0.46 17.22 -21.88
CA GLU A 134 -0.02 17.22 -23.27
C GLU A 134 -1.38 16.52 -23.35
N SER A 135 -2.38 17.26 -23.82
CA SER A 135 -3.70 16.75 -24.15
C SER A 135 -3.68 16.15 -25.56
N ASN A 136 -4.56 15.19 -25.81
CA ASN A 136 -4.84 14.66 -27.16
C ASN A 136 -6.30 14.91 -27.56
N ASP A 137 -6.73 14.38 -28.67
CA ASP A 137 -8.09 14.59 -29.20
C ASP A 137 -9.19 13.94 -28.32
N GLU A 138 -8.84 12.98 -27.48
CA GLU A 138 -9.77 12.21 -26.64
C GLU A 138 -9.70 12.61 -25.16
N ILE A 139 -8.50 13.00 -24.70
CA ILE A 139 -8.23 13.26 -23.29
C ILE A 139 -7.62 14.65 -23.11
N GLN A 140 -8.29 15.47 -22.31
CA GLN A 140 -7.76 16.76 -21.91
C GLN A 140 -7.08 16.64 -20.54
N VAL A 141 -5.77 16.85 -20.52
CA VAL A 141 -4.94 16.75 -19.32
C VAL A 141 -4.89 18.09 -18.61
N VAL A 142 -5.17 18.10 -17.31
CA VAL A 142 -5.03 19.29 -16.47
C VAL A 142 -3.93 19.01 -15.43
N CYS A 143 -2.90 19.86 -15.44
CA CYS A 143 -1.72 19.70 -14.61
C CYS A 143 -1.63 20.75 -13.50
N GLY A 144 -0.59 20.57 -12.65
CA GLY A 144 -0.30 21.49 -11.55
C GLY A 144 -0.91 21.08 -10.21
N PHE A 145 -1.67 19.99 -10.17
CA PHE A 145 -2.11 19.39 -8.92
C PHE A 145 -1.04 18.45 -8.38
N LYS A 146 -0.93 18.38 -7.06
CA LYS A 146 0.01 17.48 -6.39
C LYS A 146 -0.75 16.37 -5.67
N ASN A 147 -0.72 15.19 -6.25
CA ASN A 147 -1.43 14.00 -5.76
C ASN A 147 -2.91 14.32 -5.51
N PRO A 148 -3.70 14.65 -6.55
CA PRO A 148 -5.13 14.87 -6.42
C PRO A 148 -5.82 13.57 -6.10
N GLU A 149 -6.64 13.56 -5.03
CA GLU A 149 -7.30 12.33 -4.56
C GLU A 149 -8.78 12.33 -4.91
N ASP A 150 -9.46 13.43 -4.69
CA ASP A 150 -10.89 13.53 -4.92
C ASP A 150 -11.30 14.93 -5.40
N LEU A 151 -12.51 15.04 -5.97
CA LEU A 151 -13.01 16.28 -6.54
C LEU A 151 -14.54 16.37 -6.49
N VAL A 152 -15.03 17.56 -6.13
CA VAL A 152 -16.47 17.87 -6.12
C VAL A 152 -16.77 19.13 -6.92
N ILE A 153 -17.92 19.14 -7.61
CA ILE A 153 -18.35 20.31 -8.39
C ILE A 153 -18.86 21.41 -7.45
N ILE A 154 -18.45 22.66 -7.69
CA ILE A 154 -18.98 23.81 -6.97
C ILE A 154 -20.42 24.16 -7.43
N PRO A 155 -21.21 24.85 -6.60
CA PRO A 155 -22.67 24.98 -6.81
C PRO A 155 -23.11 25.63 -8.11
N ASP A 156 -22.29 26.52 -8.69
CA ASP A 156 -22.60 27.21 -9.95
C ASP A 156 -22.04 26.48 -11.18
N GLY A 157 -21.40 25.33 -10.99
CA GLY A 157 -20.81 24.53 -12.07
C GLY A 157 -19.59 25.14 -12.76
N SER A 158 -19.03 26.24 -12.23
CA SER A 158 -17.90 26.92 -12.85
C SER A 158 -16.55 26.28 -12.52
N GLY A 159 -16.48 25.36 -11.57
CA GLY A 159 -15.25 24.72 -11.14
C GLY A 159 -15.43 23.45 -10.32
N LEU A 160 -14.30 22.85 -9.99
CA LEU A 160 -14.20 21.71 -9.09
C LEU A 160 -13.30 22.07 -7.91
N ILE A 161 -13.73 21.75 -6.70
CA ILE A 161 -12.81 21.67 -5.55
C ILE A 161 -12.05 20.37 -5.68
N VAL A 162 -10.75 20.42 -5.45
CA VAL A 162 -9.84 19.27 -5.57
C VAL A 162 -9.08 19.14 -4.27
N SER A 163 -9.15 17.98 -3.65
CA SER A 163 -8.25 17.61 -2.55
C SER A 163 -6.90 17.20 -3.10
N GLU A 164 -5.84 17.81 -2.61
CA GLU A 164 -4.46 17.45 -2.94
C GLU A 164 -3.78 16.89 -1.70
N TYR A 165 -3.59 15.59 -1.67
CA TYR A 165 -2.94 14.90 -0.55
C TYR A 165 -1.50 15.36 -0.31
N GLY A 166 -0.85 15.87 -1.34
CA GLY A 166 0.53 16.30 -1.24
C GLY A 166 1.51 15.14 -1.37
N GLY A 167 2.64 15.21 -0.69
CA GLY A 167 3.68 14.17 -0.71
C GLY A 167 3.78 13.43 0.61
N GLN A 168 2.68 12.90 1.13
CA GLN A 168 2.66 12.22 2.42
C GLN A 168 3.08 10.74 2.30
N LYS A 169 3.70 10.24 3.37
CA LYS A 169 3.99 8.81 3.51
C LYS A 169 2.68 8.00 3.61
N PRO A 170 2.65 6.75 3.08
CA PRO A 170 3.82 5.96 2.69
C PRO A 170 4.27 6.18 1.25
N ILE A 171 3.60 7.02 0.47
CA ILE A 171 3.75 7.03 -0.99
C ILE A 171 4.89 7.91 -1.46
N GLN A 172 5.26 8.99 -0.81
CA GLN A 172 6.53 9.73 -1.06
C GLN A 172 6.61 11.12 -0.42
N GLU A 173 7.78 11.73 -0.61
CA GLU A 173 8.28 13.08 -0.38
C GLU A 173 7.38 14.05 0.39
N GLU A 174 7.96 14.65 1.41
CA GLU A 174 7.36 15.68 2.25
C GLU A 174 6.68 16.78 1.40
N GLY A 175 5.40 16.92 1.57
CA GLY A 175 4.60 17.96 0.94
C GLY A 175 3.30 18.15 1.70
N VAL A 176 3.00 19.41 2.00
CA VAL A 176 1.76 19.81 2.66
C VAL A 176 0.60 19.59 1.71
N GLY A 177 -0.42 18.88 2.17
CA GLY A 177 -1.68 18.75 1.48
C GLY A 177 -2.42 20.09 1.42
N LYS A 178 -3.32 20.24 0.47
CA LYS A 178 -4.14 21.45 0.34
C LYS A 178 -5.42 21.20 -0.42
N ILE A 179 -6.33 22.14 -0.32
CA ILE A 179 -7.54 22.20 -1.14
C ILE A 179 -7.29 23.25 -2.23
N SER A 180 -7.64 22.92 -3.47
CA SER A 180 -7.48 23.80 -4.64
C SER A 180 -8.77 23.86 -5.45
N LEU A 181 -8.88 24.85 -6.30
CA LEU A 181 -9.97 25.01 -7.24
C LEU A 181 -9.47 24.74 -8.66
N LEU A 182 -10.18 23.93 -9.41
CA LEU A 182 -10.03 23.82 -10.86
C LEU A 182 -11.12 24.63 -11.55
N ASN A 183 -10.75 25.65 -12.27
CA ASN A 183 -11.67 26.41 -13.10
C ASN A 183 -11.99 25.63 -14.38
N LEU A 184 -13.24 25.23 -14.57
CA LEU A 184 -13.65 24.40 -15.72
C LEU A 184 -13.66 25.17 -17.06
N LYS A 185 -13.73 26.49 -17.04
CA LYS A 185 -13.68 27.29 -18.28
C LYS A 185 -12.26 27.46 -18.79
N THR A 186 -11.31 27.69 -17.90
CA THR A 186 -9.91 27.96 -18.25
C THR A 186 -9.03 26.72 -18.17
N LEU A 187 -9.52 25.67 -17.52
CA LEU A 187 -8.82 24.42 -17.16
C LEU A 187 -7.51 24.70 -16.41
N LYS A 188 -7.54 25.73 -15.59
CA LYS A 188 -6.41 26.11 -14.76
C LYS A 188 -6.73 25.91 -13.29
N LYS A 189 -5.71 25.48 -12.58
CA LYS A 189 -5.72 25.45 -11.13
C LYS A 189 -5.71 26.86 -10.59
N GLU A 190 -6.60 27.11 -9.66
CA GLU A 190 -6.72 28.35 -8.92
C GLU A 190 -6.56 28.08 -7.42
N LYS A 191 -6.15 29.11 -6.69
CA LYS A 191 -6.12 29.07 -5.24
C LYS A 191 -7.53 29.26 -4.70
N ILE A 192 -7.90 28.51 -3.68
CA ILE A 192 -9.05 28.82 -2.83
C ILE A 192 -8.54 29.29 -1.45
N ASP A 193 -9.03 30.42 -0.99
CA ASP A 193 -8.62 30.93 0.30
C ASP A 193 -9.40 30.26 1.42
N VAL A 194 -8.70 29.92 2.51
CA VAL A 194 -9.29 29.31 3.70
C VAL A 194 -9.22 30.32 4.83
N LEU A 195 -10.38 30.70 5.34
CA LEU A 195 -10.52 31.51 6.53
C LEU A 195 -10.76 30.60 7.74
N TYR A 196 -10.16 30.91 8.85
CA TYR A 196 -10.35 30.12 10.09
C TYR A 196 -11.42 30.77 10.96
N GLY A 197 -12.56 30.08 11.08
CA GLY A 197 -13.68 30.46 11.93
C GLY A 197 -13.70 29.67 13.24
N ASN A 198 -14.83 29.79 13.95
CA ASN A 198 -15.07 29.02 15.18
C ASN A 198 -15.52 27.58 14.85
N ASN A 199 -15.27 26.67 15.77
CA ASN A 199 -15.77 25.30 15.70
C ASN A 199 -17.29 25.28 16.05
N GLU A 200 -18.12 25.46 15.02
CA GLU A 200 -19.58 25.48 15.15
C GLU A 200 -20.25 24.18 14.69
N TRP A 201 -19.61 23.46 13.78
CA TRP A 201 -20.16 22.24 13.14
C TRP A 201 -19.53 20.96 13.64
N GLY A 202 -18.41 21.06 14.33
CA GLY A 202 -17.62 19.92 14.76
C GLY A 202 -17.83 19.50 16.21
N ASP A 203 -16.98 18.59 16.65
CA ASP A 203 -16.86 18.25 18.08
C ASP A 203 -16.03 19.32 18.78
N GLY A 204 -16.55 19.87 19.88
CA GLY A 204 -15.85 20.89 20.67
C GLY A 204 -14.48 20.46 21.23
N LYS A 205 -14.15 19.18 21.16
CA LYS A 205 -12.84 18.64 21.51
C LYS A 205 -11.84 18.68 20.36
N CYS A 206 -12.32 18.75 19.12
CA CYS A 206 -11.47 18.85 17.95
C CYS A 206 -11.00 20.30 17.81
N LEU A 207 -9.71 20.51 17.97
CA LEU A 207 -9.08 21.82 17.88
C LEU A 207 -8.22 21.91 16.63
N ARG A 208 -8.16 23.10 16.03
CA ARG A 208 -7.31 23.42 14.92
C ARG A 208 -6.62 24.75 15.13
N ASN A 209 -5.35 24.81 14.81
CA ASN A 209 -4.57 26.04 14.73
C ASN A 209 -4.34 26.41 13.26
N ASP A 210 -4.17 27.69 12.97
CA ASP A 210 -3.92 28.20 11.60
C ASP A 210 -2.66 27.61 10.96
N SER A 211 -1.71 27.16 11.79
CA SER A 211 -0.46 26.52 11.37
C SER A 211 -0.57 25.02 11.13
N ASP A 212 -1.71 24.41 11.46
CA ASP A 212 -1.87 22.96 11.31
C ASP A 212 -1.89 22.58 9.83
N GLN A 213 -1.10 21.59 9.49
CA GLN A 213 -1.11 21.01 8.16
C GLN A 213 -2.38 20.19 7.97
N ILE A 214 -2.80 20.06 6.72
CA ILE A 214 -3.87 19.15 6.33
C ILE A 214 -3.34 18.07 5.40
N GLY A 215 -3.94 16.89 5.50
CA GLY A 215 -3.72 15.77 4.56
C GLY A 215 -5.05 15.40 3.93
N PRO A 216 -5.59 16.24 3.02
CA PRO A 216 -6.94 16.05 2.52
C PRO A 216 -7.01 14.87 1.57
N HIS A 217 -8.00 13.99 1.77
CA HIS A 217 -8.26 12.81 0.99
C HIS A 217 -9.66 12.89 0.36
N GLY A 218 -10.63 12.06 0.75
CA GLY A 218 -12.01 12.15 0.28
C GLY A 218 -12.64 13.50 0.62
N ILE A 219 -13.51 14.01 -0.25
CA ILE A 219 -14.25 15.25 -0.04
C ILE A 219 -15.70 15.15 -0.53
N ASP A 220 -16.64 15.66 0.24
CA ASP A 220 -18.03 15.76 -0.19
C ASP A 220 -18.61 17.16 0.08
N LEU A 221 -19.45 17.63 -0.83
CA LEU A 221 -20.05 18.95 -0.79
C LEU A 221 -21.58 18.88 -0.82
N VAL A 222 -22.21 19.35 0.23
CA VAL A 222 -23.65 19.34 0.34
C VAL A 222 -24.22 20.74 0.59
N LYS A 223 -25.43 21.00 0.07
CA LYS A 223 -26.24 22.12 0.49
C LYS A 223 -27.05 21.72 1.72
N ARG A 224 -26.78 22.34 2.85
CA ARG A 224 -27.48 22.13 4.12
C ARG A 224 -28.91 22.70 4.08
N LYS A 225 -29.74 22.25 5.00
CA LYS A 225 -31.13 22.76 5.15
C LYS A 225 -31.19 24.25 5.50
N ASP A 226 -30.13 24.80 6.13
CA ASP A 226 -30.02 26.23 6.43
C ASP A 226 -29.57 27.08 5.23
N GLY A 227 -29.37 26.43 4.06
CA GLY A 227 -28.98 27.08 2.84
C GLY A 227 -27.47 27.22 2.63
N GLN A 228 -26.65 26.94 3.64
CA GLN A 228 -25.19 26.99 3.53
C GLN A 228 -24.64 25.78 2.78
N TYR A 229 -23.47 25.93 2.16
CA TYR A 229 -22.76 24.80 1.56
C TYR A 229 -21.70 24.32 2.53
N GLN A 230 -21.74 23.03 2.86
CA GLN A 230 -20.76 22.36 3.70
C GLN A 230 -19.90 21.45 2.84
N LEU A 231 -18.60 21.71 2.87
CA LEU A 231 -17.56 20.80 2.38
C LEU A 231 -17.03 20.02 3.59
N ALA A 232 -17.15 18.70 3.58
CA ALA A 232 -16.41 17.85 4.47
C ALA A 232 -15.13 17.38 3.77
N VAL A 233 -14.10 17.11 4.56
CA VAL A 233 -12.78 16.71 4.06
C VAL A 233 -12.20 15.70 5.04
N VAL A 234 -11.96 14.48 4.58
CA VAL A 234 -11.09 13.55 5.31
C VAL A 234 -9.70 14.14 5.37
N SER A 235 -9.13 14.26 6.55
CA SER A 235 -7.77 14.76 6.74
C SER A 235 -6.97 13.84 7.65
N HIS A 236 -5.79 13.42 7.16
CA HIS A 236 -4.86 12.57 7.90
C HIS A 236 -3.87 13.36 8.77
N LEU A 237 -3.89 14.69 8.67
CA LEU A 237 -3.04 15.57 9.47
C LEU A 237 -3.87 16.65 10.19
N PRO A 238 -3.46 17.01 11.41
CA PRO A 238 -2.36 16.44 12.23
C PRO A 238 -2.68 15.06 12.81
N ASP A 239 -3.93 14.63 12.75
CA ASP A 239 -4.48 13.34 13.16
C ASP A 239 -5.67 12.98 12.27
N GLU A 240 -6.15 11.74 12.34
CA GLU A 240 -7.30 11.26 11.57
C GLU A 240 -8.58 12.01 11.98
N ARG A 241 -9.13 12.81 11.06
CA ARG A 241 -10.30 13.63 11.32
C ARG A 241 -11.10 13.94 10.06
N ILE A 242 -12.34 14.39 10.28
CA ILE A 242 -13.14 15.05 9.25
C ILE A 242 -13.14 16.55 9.55
N GLU A 243 -12.60 17.32 8.62
CA GLU A 243 -12.62 18.78 8.65
C GLU A 243 -13.89 19.30 7.94
N MET A 244 -14.51 20.31 8.47
CA MET A 244 -15.73 20.89 7.90
C MET A 244 -15.53 22.34 7.57
N TYR A 245 -15.84 22.69 6.32
CA TYR A 245 -15.70 24.03 5.78
C TYR A 245 -17.05 24.50 5.23
N LYS A 246 -17.35 25.78 5.43
CA LYS A 246 -18.41 26.47 4.71
C LYS A 246 -17.83 26.99 3.40
N LEU A 247 -18.40 26.55 2.28
CA LEU A 247 -18.10 27.13 0.98
C LEU A 247 -18.99 28.35 0.75
N PHE A 248 -18.40 29.47 0.41
CA PHE A 248 -19.13 30.71 0.14
C PHE A 248 -18.48 31.53 -0.96
N LYS A 249 -19.22 32.48 -1.52
CA LYS A 249 -18.76 33.35 -2.60
C LYS A 249 -18.69 34.78 -2.12
N GLU A 250 -17.54 35.42 -2.30
CA GLU A 250 -17.31 36.83 -2.02
C GLU A 250 -16.62 37.46 -3.23
N ASP A 251 -17.08 38.61 -3.69
CA ASP A 251 -16.55 39.32 -4.87
C ASP A 251 -16.31 38.43 -6.10
N GLN A 252 -17.28 37.52 -6.37
CA GLN A 252 -17.24 36.51 -7.43
C GLN A 252 -16.19 35.40 -7.24
N THR A 253 -15.48 35.37 -6.11
CA THR A 253 -14.46 34.37 -5.77
C THR A 253 -15.02 33.38 -4.76
N TRP A 254 -14.78 32.08 -4.99
CA TRP A 254 -15.13 31.03 -4.04
C TRP A 254 -14.05 30.93 -2.95
N ASN A 255 -14.52 30.85 -1.70
CA ASN A 255 -13.69 30.79 -0.50
C ASN A 255 -14.19 29.70 0.43
N LEU A 256 -13.35 29.23 1.30
CA LEU A 256 -13.66 28.29 2.38
C LEU A 256 -13.54 29.00 3.73
N GLU A 257 -14.47 28.75 4.63
CA GLU A 257 -14.37 29.11 6.05
C GLU A 257 -14.41 27.84 6.87
N TRP A 258 -13.36 27.58 7.64
CA TRP A 258 -13.34 26.45 8.55
C TRP A 258 -14.40 26.62 9.64
N LYS A 259 -15.24 25.61 9.83
CA LYS A 259 -16.38 25.62 10.76
C LYS A 259 -16.31 24.52 11.81
N GLY A 260 -15.28 23.72 11.81
CA GLY A 260 -15.08 22.68 12.81
C GLY A 260 -14.49 21.39 12.28
N CYS A 261 -14.24 20.48 13.18
CA CYS A 261 -13.78 19.14 12.86
C CYS A 261 -14.30 18.10 13.85
N VAL A 262 -14.24 16.84 13.44
CA VAL A 262 -14.47 15.67 14.29
C VAL A 262 -13.26 14.77 14.19
N SER A 263 -12.53 14.60 15.31
CA SER A 263 -11.42 13.66 15.37
C SER A 263 -11.91 12.23 15.51
N THR A 264 -11.27 11.32 14.84
CA THR A 264 -11.52 9.88 14.96
C THR A 264 -10.38 9.21 15.75
N GLU A 265 -10.54 7.95 16.07
CA GLU A 265 -9.44 7.21 16.67
C GLU A 265 -8.40 6.91 15.59
N ASN A 266 -7.11 7.22 15.83
CA ASN A 266 -6.01 7.03 14.89
C ASN A 266 -5.81 5.58 14.39
N LYS A 267 -6.55 4.63 14.91
CA LYS A 267 -6.57 3.25 14.40
C LYS A 267 -7.38 3.07 13.10
N TYR A 268 -8.22 4.05 12.77
CA TYR A 268 -9.00 4.07 11.54
C TYR A 268 -8.31 4.98 10.54
N TYR A 269 -8.03 4.48 9.37
CA TYR A 269 -7.55 5.26 8.25
C TYR A 269 -8.74 5.52 7.33
N LEU A 270 -9.28 6.73 7.41
CA LEU A 270 -10.45 7.12 6.63
C LEU A 270 -10.04 7.32 5.17
N ASN A 271 -10.88 6.91 4.25
CA ASN A 271 -10.63 7.12 2.82
C ASN A 271 -11.54 8.19 2.24
N ASP A 272 -12.82 8.10 2.57
CA ASP A 272 -13.86 8.93 2.00
C ASP A 272 -14.99 9.13 3.01
N GLU A 273 -15.84 10.13 2.79
CA GLU A 273 -17.04 10.39 3.58
C GLU A 273 -18.20 10.82 2.68
N ASN A 274 -19.39 10.75 3.23
CA ASN A 274 -20.61 11.22 2.58
C ASN A 274 -21.42 12.07 3.55
N VAL A 275 -21.73 13.30 3.17
CA VAL A 275 -22.41 14.29 4.00
C VAL A 275 -23.88 14.36 3.68
N THR A 276 -24.72 14.44 4.71
CA THR A 276 -26.16 14.64 4.57
C THR A 276 -26.51 16.13 4.58
N ASN A 277 -27.71 16.47 4.10
CA ASN A 277 -28.21 17.85 4.12
C ASN A 277 -28.48 18.41 5.53
N THR A 278 -28.37 17.59 6.57
CA THR A 278 -28.41 18.03 7.98
C THR A 278 -27.04 18.38 8.51
N GLY A 279 -25.97 18.09 7.75
CA GLY A 279 -24.58 18.27 8.13
C GLY A 279 -23.96 17.07 8.85
N SER A 280 -24.71 16.00 9.06
CA SER A 280 -24.17 14.72 9.54
C SER A 280 -23.43 14.02 8.40
N PHE A 281 -22.46 13.19 8.73
CA PHE A 281 -21.67 12.44 7.74
C PHE A 281 -21.52 10.97 8.15
N TYR A 282 -21.13 10.15 7.16
CA TYR A 282 -20.71 8.77 7.31
C TYR A 282 -19.32 8.66 6.68
N ALA A 283 -18.38 8.01 7.37
CA ALA A 283 -16.99 7.82 6.92
C ALA A 283 -16.52 6.39 7.22
#